data_61f3e6a87fbb875f9a1081bc3f43a9eb
#
_entry.id   61f3e6a87fbb875f9a1081bc3f43a9eb
#
_cell.length_a   1.000
_cell.length_b   1.000
_cell.length_c   1.000
_cell.angle_alpha   90.00
_cell.angle_beta   90.00
_cell.angle_gamma   90.00
#
_symmetry.space_group_name_H-M   'P 1'
#
loop_
_entity.id
_entity.type
_entity.pdbx_description
1 polymer ?
#
loop_
_entity_poly.entity_id
_entity_poly.type
_entity_poly.pdbx_seq_one_letter_code
_entity_poly.pdbx_strand_id
1 'polypeptide(L)'
;MSHPFHIVDVFAQQRYTGNQLAVVRAAGDLSDREMQQIAAEMSYSETTFIESEEQSAEGYPVRIFTPETELPFAGHPTLGTACVLRETVLGDDSEVEGVIPLSLGVGEVPVTIERGEERDSGEDERFWMRQPDPSFDEQVDPGLAAGVLSLDEGDLDADFLPCVVSTGLPTLVVPLRSTEAVREARIDDANYGVLLDATDAGLVLAVCSGTVQPENDLHVRVFAEAHGVSEDPATGSANGCLAAYLARERYFDSSTIEARVEQGYELDRPSLLLLRANDRVGRAGRTGNSATEKRAGRKDGDEAGSGVEVRVGGRVIPVAEGELL
;
A
#
# COMPACT_ATOMS: atom_id res chain seq x y z
N MET A 1 -9.09 5.94 -32.00
CA MET A 1 -9.49 4.52 -31.82
C MET A 1 -10.21 4.45 -30.50
N SER A 2 -11.13 3.51 -30.29
CA SER A 2 -11.75 3.35 -28.96
C SER A 2 -10.82 2.52 -28.07
N HIS A 3 -10.78 2.84 -26.76
CA HIS A 3 -9.97 2.12 -25.79
C HIS A 3 -10.88 1.45 -24.76
N PRO A 4 -10.85 0.12 -24.61
CA PRO A 4 -11.57 -0.56 -23.54
C PRO A 4 -11.06 -0.09 -22.18
N PHE A 5 -11.98 0.10 -21.22
CA PHE A 5 -11.60 0.39 -19.85
C PHE A 5 -12.39 -0.48 -18.87
N HIS A 6 -11.80 -0.72 -17.71
CA HIS A 6 -12.41 -1.43 -16.61
C HIS A 6 -12.34 -0.56 -15.36
N ILE A 7 -13.38 -0.63 -14.53
CA ILE A 7 -13.36 -0.10 -13.16
C ILE A 7 -13.32 -1.29 -12.24
N VAL A 8 -12.35 -1.30 -11.35
CA VAL A 8 -12.18 -2.34 -10.34
C VAL A 8 -12.08 -1.71 -8.95
N ASP A 9 -12.54 -2.46 -7.95
CA ASP A 9 -12.37 -2.14 -6.53
C ASP A 9 -11.26 -3.02 -5.95
N VAL A 10 -10.14 -2.40 -5.56
CA VAL A 10 -8.97 -3.10 -5.02
C VAL A 10 -9.06 -3.18 -3.49
N PHE A 11 -8.62 -4.29 -2.89
CA PHE A 11 -8.78 -4.60 -1.47
C PHE A 11 -10.25 -4.68 -1.03
N ALA A 12 -11.14 -4.97 -1.96
CA ALA A 12 -12.57 -5.04 -1.74
C ALA A 12 -13.03 -6.44 -1.31
N GLN A 13 -14.08 -6.51 -0.49
CA GLN A 13 -14.76 -7.76 -0.18
C GLN A 13 -16.06 -7.91 -1.00
N GLN A 14 -16.59 -6.81 -1.48
CA GLN A 14 -17.76 -6.72 -2.35
C GLN A 14 -17.65 -5.48 -3.24
N ARG A 15 -18.46 -5.40 -4.30
CA ARG A 15 -18.52 -4.21 -5.15
C ARG A 15 -18.85 -2.96 -4.34
N TYR A 16 -18.27 -1.83 -4.75
CA TYR A 16 -18.47 -0.51 -4.16
C TYR A 16 -17.82 -0.35 -2.78
N THR A 17 -16.83 -1.19 -2.48
CA THR A 17 -15.93 -1.08 -1.32
C THR A 17 -14.49 -1.07 -1.79
N GLY A 18 -13.49 -1.02 -0.90
CA GLY A 18 -12.09 -1.00 -1.35
C GLY A 18 -11.66 0.32 -1.98
N ASN A 19 -10.53 0.32 -2.68
CA ASN A 19 -9.98 1.46 -3.40
C ASN A 19 -10.28 1.35 -4.90
N GLN A 20 -10.83 2.39 -5.47
CA GLN A 20 -11.28 2.43 -6.87
C GLN A 20 -10.08 2.58 -7.80
N LEU A 21 -10.13 1.89 -8.94
CA LEU A 21 -9.15 2.03 -10.01
C LEU A 21 -9.83 1.96 -11.36
N ALA A 22 -9.47 2.88 -12.25
CA ALA A 22 -9.75 2.75 -13.68
C ALA A 22 -8.51 2.15 -14.37
N VAL A 23 -8.73 1.14 -15.21
CA VAL A 23 -7.69 0.47 -16.01
C VAL A 23 -8.07 0.60 -17.48
N VAL A 24 -7.31 1.39 -18.23
CA VAL A 24 -7.49 1.58 -19.69
C VAL A 24 -6.57 0.61 -20.42
N ARG A 25 -7.12 -0.13 -21.39
CA ARG A 25 -6.41 -1.15 -22.15
C ARG A 25 -6.04 -0.69 -23.56
N ALA A 26 -5.05 -1.35 -24.16
CA ALA A 26 -4.56 -1.06 -25.51
C ALA A 26 -4.25 0.45 -25.72
N ALA A 27 -3.59 1.04 -24.73
CA ALA A 27 -3.37 2.48 -24.62
C ALA A 27 -2.08 2.97 -25.29
N GLY A 28 -1.36 2.11 -26.02
CA GLY A 28 -0.04 2.42 -26.58
C GLY A 28 0.00 3.48 -27.68
N ASP A 29 -1.16 3.89 -28.21
CA ASP A 29 -1.29 4.99 -29.17
C ASP A 29 -1.76 6.31 -28.53
N LEU A 30 -2.06 6.31 -27.21
CA LEU A 30 -2.38 7.52 -26.46
C LEU A 30 -1.10 8.30 -26.16
N SER A 31 -1.16 9.61 -26.32
CA SER A 31 -0.09 10.50 -25.86
C SER A 31 -0.13 10.70 -24.33
N ASP A 32 0.99 11.12 -23.74
CA ASP A 32 1.08 11.49 -22.30
C ASP A 32 -0.03 12.45 -21.87
N ARG A 33 -0.32 13.41 -22.76
CA ARG A 33 -1.38 14.40 -22.51
C ARG A 33 -2.77 13.78 -22.47
N GLU A 34 -3.05 12.84 -23.37
CA GLU A 34 -4.36 12.16 -23.43
C GLU A 34 -4.52 11.26 -22.22
N MET A 35 -3.48 10.50 -21.81
CA MET A 35 -3.51 9.69 -20.60
C MET A 35 -3.78 10.56 -19.37
N GLN A 36 -3.10 11.71 -19.24
CA GLN A 36 -3.30 12.64 -18.14
C GLN A 36 -4.72 13.23 -18.13
N GLN A 37 -5.29 13.55 -19.29
CA GLN A 37 -6.65 14.06 -19.40
C GLN A 37 -7.69 13.00 -19.04
N ILE A 38 -7.48 11.75 -19.44
CA ILE A 38 -8.35 10.61 -19.10
C ILE A 38 -8.29 10.37 -17.59
N ALA A 39 -7.10 10.38 -16.97
CA ALA A 39 -6.95 10.21 -15.53
C ALA A 39 -7.67 11.32 -14.75
N ALA A 40 -7.57 12.58 -15.20
CA ALA A 40 -8.30 13.70 -14.62
C ALA A 40 -9.82 13.56 -14.77
N GLU A 41 -10.31 13.07 -15.91
CA GLU A 41 -11.75 12.84 -16.19
C GLU A 41 -12.30 11.70 -15.32
N MET A 42 -11.55 10.60 -15.15
CA MET A 42 -11.92 9.49 -14.25
C MET A 42 -12.02 9.94 -12.80
N SER A 43 -11.16 10.89 -12.38
CA SER A 43 -11.18 11.49 -11.06
C SER A 43 -11.09 10.50 -9.89
N TYR A 44 -10.49 9.33 -10.11
CA TYR A 44 -10.06 8.40 -9.05
C TYR A 44 -8.66 8.80 -8.57
N SER A 45 -8.22 8.26 -7.43
CA SER A 45 -6.86 8.49 -6.92
C SER A 45 -5.83 8.20 -8.00
N GLU A 46 -6.00 7.10 -8.74
CA GLU A 46 -5.18 6.74 -9.89
C GLU A 46 -6.00 6.10 -11.02
N THR A 47 -5.42 6.20 -12.22
CA THR A 47 -5.84 5.48 -13.43
C THR A 47 -4.61 4.82 -14.04
N THR A 48 -4.73 3.57 -14.46
CA THR A 48 -3.64 2.85 -15.14
C THR A 48 -3.93 2.67 -16.63
N PHE A 49 -2.84 2.63 -17.40
CA PHE A 49 -2.86 2.47 -18.84
C PHE A 49 -1.98 1.27 -19.22
N ILE A 50 -2.60 0.20 -19.70
CA ILE A 50 -1.90 -0.95 -20.28
C ILE A 50 -1.57 -0.58 -21.73
N GLU A 51 -0.31 -0.26 -22.01
CA GLU A 51 0.12 0.19 -23.35
C GLU A 51 0.07 -0.94 -24.37
N SER A 52 0.36 -2.18 -23.94
CA SER A 52 0.31 -3.38 -24.78
C SER A 52 -0.20 -4.58 -24.01
N GLU A 53 -1.06 -5.37 -24.66
CA GLU A 53 -1.53 -6.67 -24.15
C GLU A 53 -0.56 -7.81 -24.48
N GLU A 54 0.52 -7.53 -25.21
CA GLU A 54 1.62 -8.46 -25.44
C GLU A 54 2.69 -8.28 -24.35
N GLN A 55 3.01 -9.36 -23.66
CA GLN A 55 4.05 -9.37 -22.64
C GLN A 55 5.43 -9.17 -23.28
N SER A 56 6.17 -8.17 -22.83
CA SER A 56 7.57 -7.96 -23.19
C SER A 56 8.51 -8.83 -22.32
N ALA A 57 9.83 -8.70 -22.54
CA ALA A 57 10.83 -9.36 -21.68
C ALA A 57 10.81 -8.81 -20.23
N GLU A 58 10.27 -7.60 -20.03
CA GLU A 58 10.19 -6.89 -18.74
C GLU A 58 8.78 -6.93 -18.14
N GLY A 59 7.84 -7.66 -18.72
CA GLY A 59 6.46 -7.74 -18.31
C GLY A 59 5.50 -6.96 -19.20
N TYR A 60 4.26 -6.76 -18.74
CA TYR A 60 3.26 -5.95 -19.42
C TYR A 60 3.54 -4.46 -19.17
N PRO A 61 3.70 -3.63 -20.23
CA PRO A 61 4.00 -2.21 -20.05
C PRO A 61 2.77 -1.47 -19.53
N VAL A 62 2.93 -0.82 -18.38
CA VAL A 62 1.85 -0.13 -17.67
C VAL A 62 2.33 1.23 -17.16
N ARG A 63 1.49 2.24 -17.36
CA ARG A 63 1.70 3.59 -16.80
C ARG A 63 0.60 3.93 -15.80
N ILE A 64 0.94 4.71 -14.79
CA ILE A 64 0.06 5.07 -13.68
C ILE A 64 -0.04 6.58 -13.59
N PHE A 65 -1.25 7.12 -13.56
CA PHE A 65 -1.50 8.55 -13.46
C PHE A 65 -2.46 8.85 -12.32
N THR A 66 -2.14 9.87 -11.53
CA THR A 66 -3.13 10.59 -10.71
C THR A 66 -3.88 11.59 -11.60
N PRO A 67 -4.93 12.26 -11.12
CA PRO A 67 -5.55 13.37 -11.84
C PRO A 67 -4.58 14.51 -12.22
N GLU A 68 -3.42 14.63 -11.56
CA GLU A 68 -2.48 15.74 -11.70
C GLU A 68 -1.15 15.35 -12.37
N THR A 69 -0.66 14.11 -12.17
CA THR A 69 0.68 13.73 -12.61
C THR A 69 0.82 12.23 -12.81
N GLU A 70 1.83 11.84 -13.60
CA GLU A 70 2.26 10.45 -13.72
C GLU A 70 3.07 10.01 -12.50
N LEU A 71 2.84 8.78 -12.05
CA LEU A 71 3.58 8.11 -10.98
C LEU A 71 4.41 6.95 -11.51
N PRO A 72 5.65 6.79 -11.05
CA PRO A 72 6.48 5.65 -11.45
C PRO A 72 6.00 4.32 -10.85
N PHE A 73 5.20 4.37 -9.77
CA PHE A 73 4.68 3.22 -9.04
C PHE A 73 3.54 3.62 -8.10
N ALA A 74 2.56 2.73 -7.96
CA ALA A 74 1.54 2.80 -6.90
C ALA A 74 1.02 1.39 -6.56
N GLY A 75 0.69 1.14 -5.28
CA GLY A 75 0.40 -0.20 -4.77
C GLY A 75 -0.90 -0.81 -5.30
N HIS A 76 -2.05 -0.19 -4.97
CA HIS A 76 -3.34 -0.73 -5.40
C HIS A 76 -3.52 -0.72 -6.93
N PRO A 77 -3.01 0.27 -7.70
CA PRO A 77 -3.07 0.23 -9.15
C PRO A 77 -2.36 -0.98 -9.76
N THR A 78 -1.24 -1.39 -9.18
CA THR A 78 -0.50 -2.59 -9.60
C THR A 78 -1.35 -3.86 -9.47
N LEU A 79 -2.04 -4.05 -8.33
CA LEU A 79 -2.89 -5.22 -8.09
C LEU A 79 -4.13 -5.21 -8.98
N GLY A 80 -4.79 -4.04 -9.13
CA GLY A 80 -5.98 -3.90 -9.96
C GLY A 80 -5.68 -4.12 -11.44
N THR A 81 -4.56 -3.62 -11.95
CA THR A 81 -4.12 -3.86 -13.32
C THR A 81 -3.83 -5.33 -13.59
N ALA A 82 -3.16 -6.01 -12.65
CA ALA A 82 -2.89 -7.44 -12.77
C ALA A 82 -4.19 -8.26 -12.82
N CYS A 83 -5.22 -7.88 -12.05
CA CYS A 83 -6.54 -8.51 -12.11
C CYS A 83 -7.17 -8.34 -13.49
N VAL A 84 -7.17 -7.13 -14.06
CA VAL A 84 -7.73 -6.89 -15.40
C VAL A 84 -6.97 -7.69 -16.47
N LEU A 85 -5.64 -7.75 -16.41
CA LEU A 85 -4.84 -8.60 -17.31
C LEU A 85 -5.21 -10.09 -17.16
N ARG A 86 -5.37 -10.54 -15.91
CA ARG A 86 -5.77 -11.91 -15.61
C ARG A 86 -7.09 -12.28 -16.25
N GLU A 87 -8.09 -11.42 -16.12
CA GLU A 87 -9.45 -11.68 -16.65
C GLU A 87 -9.53 -11.54 -18.18
N THR A 88 -8.82 -10.55 -18.76
CA THR A 88 -9.07 -10.16 -20.15
C THR A 88 -8.04 -10.66 -21.15
N VAL A 89 -6.81 -10.93 -20.71
CA VAL A 89 -5.69 -11.32 -21.60
C VAL A 89 -5.29 -12.78 -21.35
N LEU A 90 -5.15 -13.18 -20.08
CA LEU A 90 -4.66 -14.52 -19.76
C LEU A 90 -5.76 -15.58 -19.74
N GLY A 91 -7.01 -15.20 -19.44
CA GLY A 91 -8.17 -16.11 -19.42
C GLY A 91 -8.17 -17.12 -18.27
N ASP A 92 -9.32 -17.78 -18.02
CA ASP A 92 -9.51 -18.70 -16.89
C ASP A 92 -8.75 -20.03 -17.01
N ASP A 93 -8.40 -20.47 -18.25
CA ASP A 93 -7.74 -21.75 -18.52
C ASP A 93 -6.24 -21.76 -18.19
N SER A 94 -5.66 -20.64 -17.81
CA SER A 94 -4.29 -20.65 -17.32
C SER A 94 -4.29 -21.34 -15.95
N GLU A 95 -3.64 -22.50 -15.83
CA GLU A 95 -3.25 -23.13 -14.55
C GLU A 95 -2.26 -22.22 -13.79
N VAL A 96 -2.59 -20.92 -13.75
CA VAL A 96 -1.69 -19.91 -13.22
C VAL A 96 -1.94 -19.77 -11.72
N GLU A 97 -1.39 -20.69 -10.94
CA GLU A 97 -0.60 -20.24 -9.81
C GLU A 97 0.58 -19.52 -10.45
N GLY A 98 0.44 -18.23 -10.77
CA GLY A 98 1.36 -17.54 -11.66
C GLY A 98 1.66 -16.16 -11.18
N VAL A 99 2.77 -15.68 -11.68
CA VAL A 99 3.24 -14.32 -11.52
C VAL A 99 2.87 -13.56 -12.78
N ILE A 100 2.17 -12.43 -12.63
CA ILE A 100 1.95 -11.46 -13.71
C ILE A 100 3.01 -10.36 -13.54
N PRO A 101 4.03 -10.31 -14.40
CA PRO A 101 5.02 -9.26 -14.34
C PRO A 101 4.47 -7.99 -15.01
N LEU A 102 4.48 -6.87 -14.29
CA LEU A 102 4.17 -5.55 -14.82
C LEU A 102 5.47 -4.76 -15.00
N SER A 103 5.65 -4.12 -16.16
CA SER A 103 6.74 -3.19 -16.42
C SER A 103 6.26 -1.78 -16.11
N LEU A 104 6.70 -1.24 -14.97
CA LEU A 104 6.36 0.08 -14.44
C LEU A 104 7.56 1.04 -14.53
N GLY A 105 7.35 2.31 -14.19
CA GLY A 105 8.43 3.30 -14.16
C GLY A 105 9.60 2.96 -13.23
N VAL A 106 9.37 2.10 -12.22
CA VAL A 106 10.40 1.58 -11.30
C VAL A 106 11.05 0.28 -11.78
N GLY A 107 10.65 -0.25 -12.95
CA GLY A 107 11.07 -1.55 -13.48
C GLY A 107 10.01 -2.63 -13.33
N GLU A 108 10.43 -3.90 -13.42
CA GLU A 108 9.53 -5.04 -13.30
C GLU A 108 9.00 -5.20 -11.87
N VAL A 109 7.66 -5.26 -11.77
CA VAL A 109 6.95 -5.52 -10.51
C VAL A 109 6.10 -6.78 -10.68
N PRO A 110 6.49 -7.89 -10.05
CA PRO A 110 5.74 -9.13 -10.12
C PRO A 110 4.53 -9.11 -9.18
N VAL A 111 3.35 -9.44 -9.70
CA VAL A 111 2.13 -9.69 -8.93
C VAL A 111 1.86 -11.19 -8.91
N THR A 112 1.83 -11.78 -7.72
CA THR A 112 1.52 -13.20 -7.52
C THR A 112 0.03 -13.38 -7.29
N ILE A 113 -0.59 -14.38 -7.93
CA ILE A 113 -1.97 -14.78 -7.70
C ILE A 113 -1.98 -16.01 -6.80
N GLU A 114 -2.74 -15.94 -5.71
CA GLU A 114 -3.03 -17.08 -4.85
C GLU A 114 -4.54 -17.36 -4.90
N ARG A 115 -4.92 -18.62 -5.06
CA ARG A 115 -6.32 -19.05 -4.93
C ARG A 115 -6.60 -19.44 -3.50
N GLY A 116 -7.74 -18.98 -2.96
CA GLY A 116 -8.23 -19.43 -1.67
C GLY A 116 -8.53 -20.94 -1.64
N GLU A 117 -8.60 -21.53 -0.45
CA GLU A 117 -8.82 -22.98 -0.28
C GLU A 117 -10.24 -23.43 -0.70
N GLU A 118 -11.21 -22.54 -0.88
CA GLU A 118 -12.56 -22.86 -1.35
C GLU A 118 -12.61 -22.86 -2.87
N ARG A 119 -12.55 -24.06 -3.45
CA ARG A 119 -12.35 -24.38 -4.87
C ARG A 119 -13.54 -24.13 -5.81
N ASP A 120 -14.64 -23.56 -5.37
CA ASP A 120 -15.90 -23.62 -6.14
C ASP A 120 -16.37 -22.31 -6.82
N SER A 121 -15.66 -21.19 -6.68
CA SER A 121 -15.90 -20.02 -7.49
C SER A 121 -14.58 -19.27 -7.71
N GLY A 122 -14.25 -18.86 -8.93
CA GLY A 122 -13.09 -18.01 -9.24
C GLY A 122 -13.11 -16.65 -8.49
N GLU A 123 -14.05 -16.48 -7.56
CA GLU A 123 -14.25 -15.32 -6.71
C GLU A 123 -13.21 -15.18 -5.58
N ASP A 124 -12.31 -16.16 -5.39
CA ASP A 124 -11.40 -16.18 -4.23
C ASP A 124 -9.92 -15.96 -4.61
N GLU A 125 -9.66 -15.40 -5.79
CA GLU A 125 -8.30 -15.02 -6.18
C GLU A 125 -7.83 -13.82 -5.35
N ARG A 126 -6.58 -13.91 -4.81
CA ARG A 126 -5.90 -12.87 -4.07
C ARG A 126 -4.65 -12.46 -4.81
N PHE A 127 -4.51 -11.19 -5.06
CA PHE A 127 -3.37 -10.61 -5.73
C PHE A 127 -2.39 -10.11 -4.68
N TRP A 128 -1.12 -10.51 -4.79
CA TRP A 128 -0.07 -10.20 -3.85
C TRP A 128 1.09 -9.50 -4.53
N MET A 129 1.59 -8.46 -3.90
CA MET A 129 2.77 -7.74 -4.34
C MET A 129 3.83 -7.76 -3.24
N ARG A 130 5.06 -8.10 -3.61
CA ARG A 130 6.21 -7.89 -2.75
C ARG A 130 6.52 -6.40 -2.70
N GLN A 131 6.73 -5.88 -1.49
CA GLN A 131 7.19 -4.51 -1.29
C GLN A 131 8.72 -4.43 -1.39
N PRO A 132 9.28 -3.26 -1.73
CA PRO A 132 10.71 -2.99 -1.55
C PRO A 132 11.17 -3.31 -0.12
N ASP A 133 12.47 -3.56 0.04
CA ASP A 133 13.05 -3.83 1.35
C ASP A 133 12.84 -2.63 2.27
N PRO A 134 12.26 -2.83 3.47
CA PRO A 134 11.92 -1.72 4.34
C PRO A 134 13.15 -1.04 4.93
N SER A 135 13.11 0.28 5.01
CA SER A 135 13.97 1.09 5.85
C SER A 135 13.21 1.59 7.07
N PHE A 136 13.94 1.87 8.13
CA PHE A 136 13.38 2.34 9.39
C PHE A 136 14.22 3.51 9.87
N ASP A 137 13.54 4.61 10.13
CA ASP A 137 14.17 5.79 10.71
C ASP A 137 14.13 5.75 12.25
N GLU A 138 14.58 6.83 12.87
CA GLU A 138 14.45 7.01 14.32
C GLU A 138 12.98 7.13 14.73
N GLN A 139 12.70 6.80 15.98
CA GLN A 139 11.39 6.96 16.59
C GLN A 139 11.00 8.44 16.61
N VAL A 140 9.73 8.73 16.31
CA VAL A 140 9.17 10.07 16.39
C VAL A 140 8.74 10.35 17.85
N ASP A 141 8.92 11.58 18.30
CA ASP A 141 8.45 12.02 19.62
C ASP A 141 6.95 11.72 19.79
N PRO A 142 6.53 11.02 20.86
CA PRO A 142 5.14 10.64 21.05
C PRO A 142 4.17 11.82 21.07
N GLY A 143 4.57 12.96 21.67
CA GLY A 143 3.75 14.17 21.69
C GLY A 143 3.56 14.76 20.31
N LEU A 144 4.59 14.75 19.45
CA LEU A 144 4.47 15.17 18.07
C LEU A 144 3.55 14.20 17.29
N ALA A 145 3.76 12.89 17.42
CA ALA A 145 2.96 11.90 16.71
C ALA A 145 1.46 11.96 17.07
N ALA A 146 1.14 12.11 18.36
CA ALA A 146 -0.23 12.34 18.83
C ALA A 146 -0.79 13.66 18.29
N GLY A 147 0.00 14.74 18.40
CA GLY A 147 -0.37 16.07 17.93
C GLY A 147 -0.67 16.12 16.43
N VAL A 148 0.09 15.40 15.59
CA VAL A 148 -0.17 15.26 14.14
C VAL A 148 -1.57 14.71 13.87
N LEU A 149 -2.06 13.81 14.74
CA LEU A 149 -3.39 13.20 14.64
C LEU A 149 -4.47 13.96 15.43
N SER A 150 -4.16 15.15 15.99
CA SER A 150 -5.06 15.92 16.88
C SER A 150 -5.50 15.14 18.11
N LEU A 151 -4.63 14.27 18.64
CA LEU A 151 -4.86 13.41 19.79
C LEU A 151 -3.94 13.80 20.95
N ASP A 152 -4.25 13.28 22.16
CA ASP A 152 -3.38 13.37 23.33
C ASP A 152 -2.39 12.19 23.36
N GLU A 153 -1.20 12.36 23.98
CA GLU A 153 -0.25 11.25 24.18
C GLU A 153 -0.87 10.04 24.89
N GLY A 154 -1.89 10.26 25.73
CA GLY A 154 -2.64 9.20 26.39
C GLY A 154 -3.47 8.33 25.45
N ASP A 155 -3.64 8.69 24.19
CA ASP A 155 -4.32 7.91 23.16
C ASP A 155 -3.40 6.98 22.39
N LEU A 156 -2.09 7.17 22.54
CA LEU A 156 -1.09 6.26 21.99
C LEU A 156 -1.09 4.92 22.72
N ASP A 157 -0.67 3.86 22.04
CA ASP A 157 -0.35 2.59 22.66
C ASP A 157 0.93 2.74 23.49
N ALA A 158 0.88 2.32 24.75
CA ALA A 158 2.01 2.49 25.67
C ALA A 158 3.19 1.52 25.41
N ASP A 159 2.92 0.41 24.73
CA ASP A 159 3.89 -0.66 24.49
C ASP A 159 4.64 -0.48 23.16
N PHE A 160 4.10 0.33 22.22
CA PHE A 160 4.61 0.49 20.87
C PHE A 160 4.78 1.97 20.51
N LEU A 161 6.01 2.35 20.11
CA LEU A 161 6.34 3.74 19.83
C LEU A 161 6.12 4.11 18.35
N PRO A 162 5.67 5.34 18.07
CA PRO A 162 5.59 5.85 16.71
C PRO A 162 6.94 5.82 15.99
N CYS A 163 6.94 5.38 14.73
CA CYS A 163 8.16 5.23 13.94
C CYS A 163 7.89 5.49 12.47
N VAL A 164 8.83 6.16 11.78
CA VAL A 164 8.79 6.27 10.32
C VAL A 164 9.40 5.01 9.71
N VAL A 165 8.62 4.39 8.83
CA VAL A 165 9.01 3.19 8.07
C VAL A 165 8.77 3.47 6.60
N SER A 166 9.67 3.00 5.72
CA SER A 166 9.49 3.14 4.28
C SER A 166 9.70 1.80 3.58
N THR A 167 8.74 1.42 2.76
CA THR A 167 8.86 0.38 1.72
C THR A 167 8.76 1.02 0.32
N GLY A 168 9.26 2.26 0.20
CA GLY A 168 9.19 3.09 -1.02
C GLY A 168 8.55 4.45 -0.76
N LEU A 169 7.48 4.51 0.03
CA LEU A 169 6.87 5.76 0.51
C LEU A 169 6.97 5.85 2.03
N PRO A 170 7.73 6.84 2.58
CA PRO A 170 7.88 6.99 4.02
C PRO A 170 6.55 7.26 4.70
N THR A 171 6.25 6.46 5.72
CA THR A 171 5.00 6.46 6.46
C THR A 171 5.28 6.55 7.96
N LEU A 172 4.71 7.52 8.65
CA LEU A 172 4.66 7.53 10.11
C LEU A 172 3.60 6.52 10.57
N VAL A 173 4.03 5.42 11.20
CA VAL A 173 3.14 4.45 11.85
C VAL A 173 2.91 4.89 13.29
N VAL A 174 1.64 5.13 13.65
CA VAL A 174 1.21 5.59 14.97
C VAL A 174 0.29 4.56 15.62
N PRO A 175 0.81 3.70 16.52
CA PRO A 175 -0.02 2.78 17.29
C PRO A 175 -0.90 3.53 18.30
N LEU A 176 -2.19 3.25 18.27
CA LEU A 176 -3.21 3.83 19.15
C LEU A 176 -3.84 2.76 20.02
N ARG A 177 -4.29 3.15 21.21
CA ARG A 177 -4.81 2.23 22.23
C ARG A 177 -6.21 1.69 21.92
N SER A 178 -6.97 2.34 21.03
CA SER A 178 -8.39 1.99 20.82
C SER A 178 -8.89 2.39 19.43
N THR A 179 -9.98 1.74 19.00
CA THR A 179 -10.72 2.11 17.79
C THR A 179 -11.31 3.52 17.88
N GLU A 180 -11.67 3.98 19.08
CA GLU A 180 -12.17 5.33 19.30
C GLU A 180 -11.09 6.36 18.94
N ALA A 181 -9.87 6.17 19.45
CA ALA A 181 -8.74 7.04 19.12
C ALA A 181 -8.47 7.06 17.60
N VAL A 182 -8.54 5.90 16.91
CA VAL A 182 -8.40 5.86 15.45
C VAL A 182 -9.50 6.67 14.76
N ARG A 183 -10.76 6.53 15.19
CA ARG A 183 -11.90 7.28 14.60
C ARG A 183 -11.83 8.78 14.85
N GLU A 184 -11.31 9.20 15.99
CA GLU A 184 -11.17 10.61 16.35
C GLU A 184 -9.98 11.28 15.66
N ALA A 185 -9.01 10.52 15.15
CA ALA A 185 -7.82 11.03 14.47
C ALA A 185 -8.17 11.97 13.32
N ARG A 186 -7.49 13.11 13.27
CA ARG A 186 -7.57 14.16 12.25
C ARG A 186 -6.20 14.78 12.07
N ILE A 187 -5.80 15.09 10.87
CA ILE A 187 -4.54 15.81 10.66
C ILE A 187 -4.63 17.22 11.24
N ASP A 188 -3.64 17.57 12.06
CA ASP A 188 -3.35 18.95 12.46
C ASP A 188 -2.24 19.48 11.57
N ASP A 189 -2.57 20.46 10.73
CA ASP A 189 -1.65 21.02 9.72
C ASP A 189 -0.35 21.56 10.32
N ALA A 190 -0.41 22.15 11.52
CA ALA A 190 0.76 22.75 12.15
C ALA A 190 1.76 21.68 12.62
N ASN A 191 1.27 20.64 13.30
CA ASN A 191 2.10 19.51 13.75
C ASN A 191 2.55 18.65 12.56
N TYR A 192 1.71 18.50 11.54
CA TYR A 192 2.08 17.80 10.30
C TYR A 192 3.20 18.54 9.56
N GLY A 193 3.15 19.89 9.50
CA GLY A 193 4.27 20.68 8.98
C GLY A 193 5.58 20.44 9.75
N VAL A 194 5.53 20.34 11.08
CA VAL A 194 6.71 20.01 11.90
C VAL A 194 7.22 18.58 11.60
N LEU A 195 6.31 17.61 11.39
CA LEU A 195 6.68 16.26 11.00
C LEU A 195 7.42 16.25 9.64
N LEU A 196 6.90 16.96 8.63
CA LEU A 196 7.51 17.05 7.30
C LEU A 196 8.87 17.75 7.31
N ASP A 197 9.06 18.75 8.21
CA ASP A 197 10.36 19.41 8.38
C ASP A 197 11.40 18.50 9.07
N ALA A 198 10.95 17.55 9.89
CA ALA A 198 11.80 16.66 10.67
C ALA A 198 12.06 15.31 10.01
N THR A 199 11.16 14.86 9.13
CA THR A 199 11.19 13.53 8.50
C THR A 199 10.74 13.61 7.04
N ASP A 200 10.94 12.50 6.30
CA ASP A 200 10.41 12.36 4.93
C ASP A 200 9.00 11.74 4.90
N ALA A 201 8.32 11.60 6.06
CA ALA A 201 7.04 10.90 6.16
C ALA A 201 5.88 11.72 5.58
N GLY A 202 5.55 11.49 4.31
CA GLY A 202 4.39 12.09 3.64
C GLY A 202 3.06 11.37 3.94
N LEU A 203 3.10 10.16 4.51
CA LEU A 203 1.93 9.39 4.94
C LEU A 203 1.90 9.25 6.45
N VAL A 204 0.69 9.29 7.04
CA VAL A 204 0.46 9.01 8.46
C VAL A 204 -0.55 7.89 8.59
N LEU A 205 -0.15 6.78 9.21
CA LEU A 205 -0.98 5.60 9.45
C LEU A 205 -1.27 5.47 10.93
N ALA A 206 -2.53 5.69 11.32
CA ALA A 206 -3.06 5.41 12.64
C ALA A 206 -3.55 3.95 12.71
N VAL A 207 -3.14 3.19 13.73
CA VAL A 207 -3.47 1.76 13.86
C VAL A 207 -3.81 1.36 15.28
N CYS A 208 -4.80 0.45 15.43
CA CYS A 208 -5.06 -0.23 16.70
C CYS A 208 -5.44 -1.71 16.49
N SER A 209 -5.39 -2.50 17.56
CA SER A 209 -5.83 -3.92 17.56
C SER A 209 -7.35 -4.11 17.74
N GLY A 210 -8.09 -3.03 18.03
CA GLY A 210 -9.54 -3.07 18.01
C GLY A 210 -10.07 -3.03 16.59
N THR A 211 -11.06 -3.85 16.25
CA THR A 211 -11.58 -3.96 14.89
C THR A 211 -13.11 -3.79 14.83
N VAL A 212 -13.63 -3.41 13.67
CA VAL A 212 -15.07 -3.38 13.39
C VAL A 212 -15.57 -4.79 13.09
N GLN A 213 -14.79 -5.55 12.32
CA GLN A 213 -15.09 -6.96 12.02
C GLN A 213 -14.23 -7.86 12.90
N PRO A 214 -14.83 -8.74 13.72
CA PRO A 214 -14.09 -9.54 14.70
C PRO A 214 -13.10 -10.54 14.10
N GLU A 215 -13.21 -10.86 12.81
CA GLU A 215 -12.28 -11.73 12.09
C GLU A 215 -11.02 -11.01 11.60
N ASN A 216 -10.94 -9.67 11.73
CA ASN A 216 -9.77 -8.89 11.37
C ASN A 216 -8.88 -8.66 12.60
N ASP A 217 -7.60 -8.36 12.36
CA ASP A 217 -6.60 -8.23 13.40
C ASP A 217 -6.32 -6.78 13.78
N LEU A 218 -6.42 -5.86 12.81
CA LEU A 218 -6.09 -4.45 12.97
C LEU A 218 -7.09 -3.56 12.25
N HIS A 219 -7.32 -2.37 12.83
CA HIS A 219 -8.07 -1.27 12.22
C HIS A 219 -7.13 -0.10 11.96
N VAL A 220 -7.13 0.44 10.72
CA VAL A 220 -6.25 1.52 10.34
C VAL A 220 -6.97 2.64 9.61
N ARG A 221 -6.40 3.86 9.70
CA ARG A 221 -6.68 4.99 8.81
C ARG A 221 -5.36 5.51 8.25
N VAL A 222 -5.37 5.94 7.00
CA VAL A 222 -4.18 6.48 6.34
C VAL A 222 -4.48 7.85 5.77
N PHE A 223 -3.72 8.84 6.23
CA PHE A 223 -3.77 10.22 5.79
C PHE A 223 -2.62 10.50 4.85
N ALA A 224 -2.89 11.19 3.73
CA ALA A 224 -1.97 11.38 2.61
C ALA A 224 -1.95 12.84 2.11
N GLU A 225 -2.05 13.82 3.01
CA GLU A 225 -2.14 15.26 2.71
C GLU A 225 -1.00 15.75 1.80
N ALA A 226 0.24 15.28 2.02
CA ALA A 226 1.37 15.64 1.16
C ALA A 226 1.23 15.14 -0.29
N HIS A 227 0.29 14.22 -0.54
CA HIS A 227 -0.01 13.68 -1.86
C HIS A 227 -1.34 14.19 -2.43
N GLY A 228 -1.94 15.22 -1.79
CA GLY A 228 -3.19 15.84 -2.23
C GLY A 228 -4.46 15.03 -1.91
N VAL A 229 -4.36 14.03 -1.06
CA VAL A 229 -5.49 13.18 -0.62
C VAL A 229 -5.58 13.27 0.91
N SER A 230 -6.71 13.76 1.42
CA SER A 230 -6.86 13.91 2.88
C SER A 230 -6.88 12.57 3.61
N GLU A 231 -7.54 11.57 3.06
CA GLU A 231 -7.57 10.20 3.59
C GLU A 231 -7.80 9.22 2.44
N ASP A 232 -7.09 8.10 2.44
CA ASP A 232 -7.17 7.08 1.39
C ASP A 232 -7.88 5.82 1.92
N PRO A 233 -8.83 5.24 1.17
CA PRO A 233 -9.64 4.11 1.65
C PRO A 233 -8.87 2.78 1.76
N ALA A 234 -7.78 2.60 1.01
CA ALA A 234 -6.94 1.40 1.12
C ALA A 234 -5.56 1.63 0.50
N THR A 235 -4.55 1.77 1.36
CA THR A 235 -3.20 2.19 1.01
C THR A 235 -2.21 1.03 1.12
N GLY A 236 -1.95 0.36 0.01
CA GLY A 236 -1.04 -0.79 -0.02
C GLY A 236 0.38 -0.49 0.47
N SER A 237 0.96 0.66 0.08
CA SER A 237 2.32 1.09 0.49
C SER A 237 2.42 1.34 2.00
N ALA A 238 1.48 2.09 2.58
CA ALA A 238 1.46 2.37 4.02
C ALA A 238 1.26 1.09 4.85
N ASN A 239 0.39 0.18 4.38
CA ASN A 239 0.20 -1.12 5.00
C ASN A 239 1.43 -2.05 4.84
N GLY A 240 2.23 -1.88 3.79
CA GLY A 240 3.55 -2.50 3.68
C GLY A 240 4.51 -2.01 4.78
N CYS A 241 4.54 -0.71 5.03
CA CYS A 241 5.28 -0.12 6.15
C CYS A 241 4.78 -0.64 7.50
N LEU A 242 3.46 -0.74 7.69
CA LEU A 242 2.86 -1.35 8.87
C LEU A 242 3.32 -2.79 9.05
N ALA A 243 3.26 -3.63 8.01
CA ALA A 243 3.70 -5.03 8.10
C ALA A 243 5.15 -5.17 8.54
N ALA A 244 6.04 -4.32 8.01
CA ALA A 244 7.45 -4.26 8.43
C ALA A 244 7.59 -3.84 9.89
N TYR A 245 6.83 -2.82 10.31
CA TYR A 245 6.78 -2.34 11.69
C TYR A 245 6.34 -3.45 12.66
N LEU A 246 5.21 -4.12 12.36
CA LEU A 246 4.66 -5.20 13.19
C LEU A 246 5.67 -6.35 13.38
N ALA A 247 6.38 -6.75 12.31
CA ALA A 247 7.39 -7.80 12.36
C ALA A 247 8.60 -7.38 13.21
N ARG A 248 9.07 -6.15 13.02
CA ARG A 248 10.23 -5.61 13.74
C ARG A 248 9.95 -5.44 15.23
N GLU A 249 8.82 -4.86 15.59
CA GLU A 249 8.44 -4.60 16.98
C GLU A 249 7.84 -5.83 17.68
N ARG A 250 7.61 -6.92 16.92
CA ARG A 250 6.95 -8.16 17.40
C ARG A 250 5.58 -7.88 18.00
N TYR A 251 4.79 -7.10 17.30
CA TYR A 251 3.49 -6.62 17.76
C TYR A 251 2.57 -7.77 18.22
N PHE A 252 2.61 -8.90 17.57
CA PHE A 252 1.90 -10.14 17.92
C PHE A 252 2.81 -11.17 18.60
N ASP A 253 3.80 -10.74 19.37
CA ASP A 253 4.84 -11.61 19.97
C ASP A 253 5.63 -12.43 18.93
N SER A 254 5.60 -12.04 17.64
CA SER A 254 6.19 -12.76 16.53
C SER A 254 6.94 -11.83 15.57
N SER A 255 8.04 -12.32 15.01
CA SER A 255 8.73 -11.68 13.88
C SER A 255 8.18 -12.10 12.51
N THR A 256 7.26 -13.06 12.49
CA THR A 256 6.51 -13.46 11.30
C THR A 256 5.08 -12.96 11.45
N ILE A 257 4.65 -12.16 10.50
CA ILE A 257 3.33 -11.54 10.47
C ILE A 257 2.50 -12.17 9.36
N GLU A 258 1.28 -12.52 9.70
CA GLU A 258 0.18 -12.80 8.80
C GLU A 258 -1.04 -12.12 9.42
N ALA A 259 -1.50 -11.02 8.82
CA ALA A 259 -2.52 -10.17 9.43
C ALA A 259 -3.57 -9.70 8.42
N ARG A 260 -4.78 -9.54 8.91
CA ARG A 260 -5.96 -9.00 8.22
C ARG A 260 -6.19 -7.58 8.73
N VAL A 261 -6.04 -6.61 7.86
CA VAL A 261 -6.12 -5.18 8.21
C VAL A 261 -7.32 -4.56 7.53
N GLU A 262 -8.24 -4.02 8.34
CA GLU A 262 -9.36 -3.25 7.83
C GLU A 262 -9.02 -1.77 7.75
N GLN A 263 -9.44 -1.11 6.66
CA GLN A 263 -9.23 0.32 6.39
C GLN A 263 -10.45 0.91 5.69
N GLY A 264 -10.60 2.23 5.69
CA GLY A 264 -11.60 2.94 4.87
C GLY A 264 -13.04 2.90 5.40
N TYR A 265 -13.26 2.43 6.62
CA TYR A 265 -14.58 2.40 7.23
C TYR A 265 -15.13 3.81 7.45
N GLU A 266 -14.30 4.77 7.80
CA GLU A 266 -14.63 6.18 8.01
C GLU A 266 -14.96 6.92 6.70
N LEU A 267 -14.64 6.31 5.56
CA LEU A 267 -14.94 6.80 4.21
C LEU A 267 -16.09 6.06 3.54
N ASP A 268 -16.83 5.20 4.27
CA ASP A 268 -17.85 4.32 3.69
C ASP A 268 -17.33 3.42 2.55
N ARG A 269 -16.00 3.15 2.54
CA ARG A 269 -15.29 2.29 1.59
C ARG A 269 -14.54 1.17 2.33
N PRO A 270 -15.24 0.29 3.09
CA PRO A 270 -14.58 -0.75 3.86
C PRO A 270 -13.68 -1.62 2.98
N SER A 271 -12.43 -1.74 3.40
CA SER A 271 -11.36 -2.41 2.67
C SER A 271 -10.73 -3.48 3.55
N LEU A 272 -10.21 -4.55 2.96
CA LEU A 272 -9.44 -5.59 3.63
C LEU A 272 -8.12 -5.82 2.93
N LEU A 273 -7.04 -5.43 3.60
CA LEU A 273 -5.67 -5.70 3.17
C LEU A 273 -5.12 -6.91 3.93
N LEU A 274 -4.42 -7.77 3.21
CA LEU A 274 -3.74 -8.93 3.78
C LEU A 274 -2.24 -8.63 3.83
N LEU A 275 -1.65 -8.78 5.01
CA LEU A 275 -0.25 -8.47 5.23
C LEU A 275 0.53 -9.75 5.54
N ARG A 276 1.71 -9.88 4.94
CA ARG A 276 2.71 -10.89 5.31
C ARG A 276 4.05 -10.21 5.48
N ALA A 277 4.71 -10.46 6.60
CA ALA A 277 6.09 -10.02 6.80
C ALA A 277 6.88 -11.04 7.60
N ASN A 278 8.21 -11.06 7.36
CA ASN A 278 9.12 -11.92 8.11
C ASN A 278 10.44 -11.17 8.35
N ASP A 279 10.71 -10.84 9.62
CA ASP A 279 11.99 -10.29 10.05
C ASP A 279 12.95 -11.44 10.44
N ARG A 280 13.84 -11.81 9.50
CA ARG A 280 14.84 -12.88 9.68
C ARG A 280 16.00 -12.48 10.57
N VAL A 281 16.21 -11.18 10.80
CA VAL A 281 17.35 -10.65 11.59
C VAL A 281 16.96 -10.45 13.04
N GLY A 282 15.72 -10.09 13.31
CA GLY A 282 15.16 -9.88 14.65
C GLY A 282 15.83 -8.75 15.46
N ARG A 283 15.18 -8.34 16.56
CA ARG A 283 15.67 -7.32 17.51
C ARG A 283 17.00 -7.69 18.18
N ALA A 284 17.36 -8.98 18.20
CA ALA A 284 18.56 -9.50 18.88
C ALA A 284 19.90 -9.10 18.22
N GLY A 285 19.87 -8.72 16.93
CA GLY A 285 21.07 -8.23 16.22
C GLY A 285 21.40 -6.75 16.50
N ARG A 286 20.55 -6.02 17.21
CA ARG A 286 20.64 -4.56 17.42
C ARG A 286 21.03 -4.12 18.84
N THR A 287 21.22 -5.03 19.78
CA THR A 287 21.69 -4.70 21.15
C THR A 287 23.20 -4.47 21.20
N GLY A 288 23.77 -3.83 20.21
CA GLY A 288 25.17 -3.44 20.13
C GLY A 288 25.31 -2.08 19.46
N ASN A 289 24.93 -1.00 20.09
CA ASN A 289 25.82 0.08 20.50
C ASN A 289 25.09 1.33 20.96
N SER A 290 25.42 1.69 22.17
CA SER A 290 25.19 3.00 22.77
C SER A 290 25.84 4.12 21.93
N ALA A 291 25.18 5.27 21.99
CA ALA A 291 25.68 6.57 21.55
C ALA A 291 27.20 6.72 21.72
N THR A 292 27.93 6.75 20.64
CA THR A 292 29.17 7.49 20.34
C THR A 292 29.93 6.84 19.19
N GLU A 293 29.46 7.01 17.94
CA GLU A 293 30.37 7.00 16.82
C GLU A 293 30.00 8.09 15.81
N LYS A 294 30.87 9.08 15.77
CA LYS A 294 30.83 10.22 14.87
C LYS A 294 30.86 9.74 13.41
N ARG A 295 30.04 10.41 12.60
CA ARG A 295 30.08 10.40 11.14
C ARG A 295 31.51 10.28 10.63
N ALA A 296 31.85 9.12 10.08
CA ALA A 296 32.98 8.94 9.19
C ALA A 296 32.45 8.21 7.94
N GLY A 297 32.67 8.83 6.79
CA GLY A 297 32.25 8.50 5.45
C GLY A 297 31.96 7.03 5.14
N ARG A 298 30.72 6.76 4.81
CA ARG A 298 30.31 5.49 4.20
C ARG A 298 30.80 5.47 2.75
N LYS A 299 31.64 4.51 2.45
CA LYS A 299 32.01 4.14 1.08
C LYS A 299 30.90 3.26 0.52
N ASP A 300 30.55 3.53 -0.74
CA ASP A 300 29.66 2.73 -1.57
C ASP A 300 30.09 1.25 -1.59
N GLY A 301 29.10 0.33 -1.37
CA GLY A 301 29.26 -1.11 -1.61
C GLY A 301 29.01 -1.97 -0.38
N ASP A 302 27.78 -2.36 -0.20
CA ASP A 302 27.13 -3.51 0.43
C ASP A 302 25.85 -3.03 1.15
N GLU A 303 24.77 -2.90 0.41
CA GLU A 303 23.42 -2.83 0.97
C GLU A 303 23.03 -4.25 1.43
N ALA A 304 23.42 -4.61 2.65
CA ALA A 304 22.76 -5.70 3.34
C ALA A 304 21.30 -5.24 3.56
N GLY A 305 20.35 -5.79 2.80
CA GLY A 305 18.92 -5.50 2.95
C GLY A 305 18.50 -5.62 4.42
N SER A 306 17.42 -4.95 4.80
CA SER A 306 16.90 -4.93 6.19
C SER A 306 16.66 -6.33 6.79
N GLY A 307 16.66 -7.37 5.96
CA GLY A 307 16.33 -8.76 6.34
C GLY A 307 14.84 -8.98 6.59
N VAL A 308 14.01 -7.98 6.37
CA VAL A 308 12.55 -8.07 6.48
C VAL A 308 11.95 -8.20 5.08
N GLU A 309 11.28 -9.32 4.81
CA GLU A 309 10.48 -9.49 3.59
C GLU A 309 9.05 -9.10 3.87
N VAL A 310 8.46 -8.28 2.99
CA VAL A 310 7.09 -7.75 3.13
C VAL A 310 6.28 -8.04 1.88
N ARG A 311 5.03 -8.49 2.07
CA ARG A 311 4.03 -8.63 1.01
C ARG A 311 2.71 -8.03 1.46
N VAL A 312 2.05 -7.36 0.53
CA VAL A 312 0.69 -6.84 0.69
C VAL A 312 -0.18 -7.43 -0.39
N GLY A 313 -1.36 -7.88 -0.02
CA GLY A 313 -2.29 -8.48 -0.96
C GLY A 313 -3.74 -8.26 -0.57
N GLY A 314 -4.63 -8.68 -1.46
CA GLY A 314 -6.07 -8.59 -1.25
C GLY A 314 -6.84 -9.04 -2.49
N ARG A 315 -8.16 -8.95 -2.39
CA ARG A 315 -9.06 -9.22 -3.52
C ARG A 315 -9.20 -7.98 -4.39
N VAL A 316 -9.45 -8.22 -5.66
CA VAL A 316 -9.84 -7.19 -6.62
C VAL A 316 -11.17 -7.60 -7.21
N ILE A 317 -12.13 -6.69 -7.24
CA ILE A 317 -13.50 -6.99 -7.68
C ILE A 317 -13.86 -6.10 -8.88
N PRO A 318 -14.20 -6.68 -10.04
CA PRO A 318 -14.69 -5.94 -11.19
C PRO A 318 -16.01 -5.25 -10.90
N VAL A 319 -16.13 -3.99 -11.31
CA VAL A 319 -17.30 -3.14 -11.07
C VAL A 319 -18.00 -2.78 -12.37
N ALA A 320 -17.25 -2.30 -13.36
CA ALA A 320 -17.79 -1.87 -14.65
C ALA A 320 -16.75 -2.03 -15.76
N GLU A 321 -17.24 -2.11 -16.99
CA GLU A 321 -16.43 -2.07 -18.19
C GLU A 321 -17.10 -1.16 -19.24
N GLY A 322 -16.30 -0.61 -20.16
CA GLY A 322 -16.79 0.25 -21.22
C GLY A 322 -15.73 0.55 -22.26
N GLU A 323 -16.02 1.53 -23.12
CA GLU A 323 -15.10 2.04 -24.13
C GLU A 323 -14.99 3.56 -24.04
N LEU A 324 -13.76 4.07 -24.03
CA LEU A 324 -13.46 5.49 -24.28
C LEU A 324 -13.52 5.74 -25.79
N LEU A 325 -14.16 6.85 -26.20
CA LEU A 325 -14.45 7.19 -27.61
C LEU A 325 -13.44 8.17 -28.17
#